data_249e8b332fe00cb1572110f455921ba9
#
_entry.id   249e8b332fe00cb1572110f455921ba9
#
_cell.length_a   1.000
_cell.length_b   1.000
_cell.length_c   1.000
_cell.angle_alpha   90.00
_cell.angle_beta   90.00
_cell.angle_gamma   90.00
#
_symmetry.space_group_name_H-M   'P 1'
#
loop_
_entity.id
_entity.type
_entity.pdbx_description
1 polymer ?
#
loop_
_entity_poly.entity_id
_entity_poly.type
_entity_poly.pdbx_seq_one_letter_code
_entity_poly.pdbx_strand_id
1 'polypeptide(L)'
;MKHINPAFEAIKPNIGSSFTSLKFSRNENAKANNWHYHPEIEIVFVGGGSGKRQIGSSITYFKKGDLVMIGSNLPHCGMTNENTKNDFEIVIQFRSDFLGEDIWKTPEMAKVANLLHSSKSGIVFGDATKKLLEKKIISMHNATSLKKLAKLLDILNELANTDDYQILNAGKYYLQTQVEDNDRINLIFNHVKNHFRETIALEEVSEIAHMTVPSFCRYFKKITNKTFTQFVNEYRIIHSQKLLAEQPMSVTEICFESGFNNFSYFNRTFKKKKKKSPSDY
;
A
#
# COMPACT_ATOMS: atom_id res chain seq x y z
N MET A 1 -7.22 -5.56 -28.57
CA MET A 1 -7.49 -5.57 -27.10
C MET A 1 -7.37 -4.16 -26.60
N LYS A 2 -8.40 -3.59 -25.94
CA LYS A 2 -8.27 -2.29 -25.28
C LYS A 2 -7.25 -2.43 -24.16
N HIS A 3 -6.13 -1.71 -24.23
CA HIS A 3 -5.19 -1.59 -23.12
C HIS A 3 -5.91 -0.89 -21.98
N ILE A 4 -6.30 -1.65 -20.95
CA ILE A 4 -6.85 -1.08 -19.71
C ILE A 4 -5.64 -0.64 -18.89
N ASN A 5 -5.45 0.67 -18.75
CA ASN A 5 -4.41 1.22 -17.90
C ASN A 5 -4.73 0.87 -16.44
N PRO A 6 -3.73 0.45 -15.63
CA PRO A 6 -3.95 0.15 -14.22
C PRO A 6 -4.38 1.41 -13.47
N ALA A 7 -5.34 1.27 -12.57
CA ALA A 7 -5.78 2.35 -11.71
C ALA A 7 -4.83 2.49 -10.51
N PHE A 8 -4.54 3.72 -10.09
CA PHE A 8 -3.82 3.92 -8.83
C PHE A 8 -4.72 3.60 -7.63
N GLU A 9 -4.25 2.75 -6.72
CA GLU A 9 -4.90 2.49 -5.43
C GLU A 9 -4.17 3.19 -4.30
N ALA A 10 -4.87 4.04 -3.55
CA ALA A 10 -4.31 4.65 -2.35
C ALA A 10 -4.49 3.70 -1.16
N ILE A 11 -3.39 3.09 -0.71
CA ILE A 11 -3.39 2.26 0.49
C ILE A 11 -3.53 3.15 1.72
N LYS A 12 -4.49 2.82 2.57
CA LYS A 12 -4.72 3.53 3.83
C LYS A 12 -3.90 2.86 4.93
N PRO A 13 -2.90 3.55 5.50
CA PRO A 13 -2.16 2.99 6.62
C PRO A 13 -3.09 2.75 7.82
N ASN A 14 -2.86 1.69 8.57
CA ASN A 14 -3.52 1.49 9.85
C ASN A 14 -3.03 2.57 10.83
N ILE A 15 -3.94 3.07 11.67
CA ILE A 15 -3.60 4.05 12.71
C ILE A 15 -2.53 3.44 13.63
N GLY A 16 -1.43 4.19 13.85
CA GLY A 16 -0.35 3.75 14.75
C GLY A 16 0.52 2.60 14.22
N SER A 17 0.43 2.27 12.92
CA SER A 17 1.27 1.24 12.30
C SER A 17 2.04 1.79 11.09
N SER A 18 3.28 1.34 10.91
CA SER A 18 4.11 1.65 9.75
C SER A 18 3.76 0.82 8.51
N PHE A 19 2.90 -0.19 8.67
CA PHE A 19 2.43 -1.08 7.59
C PHE A 19 0.99 -1.52 7.85
N THR A 20 0.34 -2.08 6.82
CA THR A 20 -0.99 -2.67 6.95
C THR A 20 -0.93 -4.19 6.96
N SER A 21 -1.88 -4.82 7.64
CA SER A 21 -2.14 -6.24 7.53
C SER A 21 -3.64 -6.44 7.61
N LEU A 22 -4.24 -6.72 6.49
CA LEU A 22 -5.69 -6.86 6.33
C LEU A 22 -6.02 -8.32 6.04
N LYS A 23 -7.11 -8.79 6.65
CA LYS A 23 -7.70 -10.09 6.33
C LYS A 23 -9.03 -9.84 5.65
N PHE A 24 -9.16 -10.32 4.44
CA PHE A 24 -10.39 -10.24 3.66
C PHE A 24 -11.03 -11.62 3.61
N SER A 25 -12.34 -11.69 3.87
CA SER A 25 -13.13 -12.78 3.31
C SER A 25 -13.29 -12.50 1.81
N ARG A 26 -13.23 -13.51 0.97
CA ARG A 26 -13.20 -13.30 -0.49
C ARG A 26 -14.42 -12.60 -1.06
N ASN A 27 -15.57 -12.68 -0.40
CA ASN A 27 -16.78 -11.94 -0.79
C ASN A 27 -16.66 -10.43 -0.57
N GLU A 28 -15.72 -9.97 0.26
CA GLU A 28 -15.55 -8.56 0.62
C GLU A 28 -14.50 -7.84 -0.24
N ASN A 29 -13.64 -8.56 -0.93
CA ASN A 29 -12.54 -7.98 -1.70
C ASN A 29 -12.89 -7.76 -3.19
N ALA A 30 -14.03 -7.10 -3.46
CA ALA A 30 -14.41 -6.72 -4.83
C ALA A 30 -13.36 -5.81 -5.51
N LYS A 31 -12.48 -5.14 -4.75
CA LYS A 31 -11.43 -4.26 -5.29
C LYS A 31 -10.20 -5.02 -5.79
N ALA A 32 -9.90 -6.21 -5.24
CA ALA A 32 -8.78 -7.03 -5.69
C ALA A 32 -8.92 -7.49 -7.16
N ASN A 33 -10.13 -7.41 -7.72
CA ASN A 33 -10.39 -7.76 -9.12
C ASN A 33 -10.07 -6.64 -10.12
N ASN A 34 -9.78 -5.42 -9.65
CA ASN A 34 -9.44 -4.31 -10.51
C ASN A 34 -7.94 -4.30 -10.80
N TRP A 35 -7.58 -4.09 -12.07
CA TRP A 35 -6.20 -3.85 -12.47
C TRP A 35 -5.70 -2.55 -11.87
N HIS A 36 -4.75 -2.62 -10.90
CA HIS A 36 -4.30 -1.48 -10.12
C HIS A 36 -2.80 -1.57 -9.80
N TYR A 37 -2.27 -0.48 -9.25
CA TYR A 37 -0.92 -0.40 -8.70
C TYR A 37 -0.89 0.57 -7.52
N HIS A 38 0.10 0.40 -6.64
CA HIS A 38 0.36 1.27 -5.50
C HIS A 38 1.86 1.26 -5.14
N PRO A 39 2.37 2.26 -4.40
CA PRO A 39 3.80 2.36 -4.05
C PRO A 39 4.24 1.40 -2.95
N GLU A 40 3.33 0.77 -2.25
CA GLU A 40 3.64 -0.23 -1.24
C GLU A 40 4.11 -1.54 -1.90
N ILE A 41 4.99 -2.25 -1.20
CA ILE A 41 5.28 -3.65 -1.46
C ILE A 41 4.15 -4.46 -0.81
N GLU A 42 3.64 -5.45 -1.51
CA GLU A 42 2.53 -6.26 -1.06
C GLU A 42 2.92 -7.73 -0.94
N ILE A 43 2.57 -8.34 0.19
CA ILE A 43 2.65 -9.80 0.39
C ILE A 43 1.23 -10.30 0.53
N VAL A 44 0.81 -11.22 -0.35
CA VAL A 44 -0.50 -11.85 -0.33
C VAL A 44 -0.37 -13.33 0.02
N PHE A 45 -1.03 -13.73 1.11
CA PHE A 45 -1.21 -15.12 1.48
C PHE A 45 -2.67 -15.53 1.26
N VAL A 46 -2.87 -16.58 0.49
CA VAL A 46 -4.20 -17.14 0.17
C VAL A 46 -4.52 -18.27 1.12
N GLY A 47 -5.37 -18.01 2.13
CA GLY A 47 -5.77 -19.04 3.11
C GLY A 47 -6.82 -20.02 2.60
N GLY A 48 -7.46 -19.75 1.44
CA GLY A 48 -8.47 -20.63 0.85
C GLY A 48 -8.81 -20.25 -0.59
N GLY A 49 -9.47 -21.15 -1.31
CA GLY A 49 -9.95 -21.01 -2.69
C GLY A 49 -8.87 -21.08 -3.76
N SER A 50 -9.29 -20.82 -4.99
CA SER A 50 -8.45 -20.81 -6.18
C SER A 50 -8.92 -19.76 -7.17
N GLY A 51 -8.06 -19.38 -8.10
CA GLY A 51 -8.42 -18.42 -9.14
C GLY A 51 -7.24 -18.05 -10.02
N LYS A 52 -7.47 -17.08 -10.89
CA LYS A 52 -6.44 -16.42 -11.68
C LYS A 52 -5.98 -15.15 -11.00
N ARG A 53 -4.71 -14.81 -11.16
CA ARG A 53 -4.17 -13.47 -10.88
C ARG A 53 -3.32 -13.02 -12.04
N GLN A 54 -3.24 -11.72 -12.21
CA GLN A 54 -2.29 -11.09 -13.11
C GLN A 54 -1.36 -10.18 -12.32
N ILE A 55 -0.04 -10.36 -12.48
CA ILE A 55 1.01 -9.53 -11.88
C ILE A 55 1.94 -9.13 -13.01
N GLY A 56 1.97 -7.84 -13.34
CA GLY A 56 2.64 -7.36 -14.54
C GLY A 56 2.08 -8.02 -15.80
N SER A 57 2.94 -8.58 -16.62
CA SER A 57 2.55 -9.36 -17.82
C SER A 57 2.25 -10.82 -17.52
N SER A 58 2.55 -11.30 -16.31
CA SER A 58 2.38 -12.70 -15.94
C SER A 58 0.95 -12.99 -15.47
N ILE A 59 0.32 -13.98 -16.07
CA ILE A 59 -0.98 -14.51 -15.64
C ILE A 59 -0.73 -15.89 -15.05
N THR A 60 -1.10 -16.08 -13.79
CA THR A 60 -0.90 -17.34 -13.07
C THR A 60 -2.16 -17.77 -12.35
N TYR A 61 -2.24 -19.06 -12.03
CA TYR A 61 -3.28 -19.57 -11.16
C TYR A 61 -2.77 -19.63 -9.73
N PHE A 62 -3.66 -19.38 -8.79
CA PHE A 62 -3.39 -19.53 -7.37
C PHE A 62 -4.36 -20.56 -6.77
N LYS A 63 -3.96 -21.17 -5.68
CA LYS A 63 -4.73 -22.13 -4.87
C LYS A 63 -4.54 -21.84 -3.39
N LYS A 64 -5.28 -22.49 -2.52
CA LYS A 64 -5.08 -22.45 -1.07
C LYS A 64 -3.61 -22.65 -0.71
N GLY A 65 -3.13 -21.84 0.21
CA GLY A 65 -1.73 -21.82 0.66
C GLY A 65 -0.80 -20.98 -0.21
N ASP A 66 -1.29 -20.37 -1.28
CA ASP A 66 -0.43 -19.59 -2.19
C ASP A 66 0.13 -18.34 -1.52
N LEU A 67 1.38 -17.99 -1.87
CA LEU A 67 2.11 -16.86 -1.30
C LEU A 67 2.86 -16.14 -2.41
N VAL A 68 2.59 -14.84 -2.53
CA VAL A 68 3.26 -13.98 -3.50
C VAL A 68 3.75 -12.70 -2.86
N MET A 69 4.79 -12.12 -3.46
CA MET A 69 5.28 -10.79 -3.13
C MET A 69 5.31 -9.93 -4.38
N ILE A 70 4.67 -8.78 -4.30
CA ILE A 70 4.47 -7.82 -5.39
C ILE A 70 5.22 -6.55 -5.01
N GLY A 71 6.15 -6.13 -5.86
CA GLY A 71 6.96 -4.95 -5.57
C GLY A 71 6.21 -3.64 -5.81
N SER A 72 6.79 -2.59 -5.30
CA SER A 72 6.30 -1.21 -5.45
C SER A 72 5.97 -0.88 -6.91
N ASN A 73 4.79 -0.31 -7.13
CA ASN A 73 4.27 0.13 -8.43
C ASN A 73 4.15 -0.96 -9.51
N LEU A 74 4.25 -2.24 -9.17
CA LEU A 74 4.01 -3.32 -10.12
C LEU A 74 2.50 -3.53 -10.28
N PRO A 75 1.92 -3.31 -11.47
CA PRO A 75 0.49 -3.49 -11.68
C PRO A 75 0.05 -4.92 -11.47
N HIS A 76 -1.05 -5.08 -10.79
CA HIS A 76 -1.59 -6.40 -10.46
C HIS A 76 -3.11 -6.39 -10.26
N CYS A 77 -3.69 -7.56 -10.32
CA CYS A 77 -5.05 -7.82 -9.85
C CYS A 77 -5.19 -9.28 -9.40
N GLY A 78 -6.05 -9.50 -8.41
CA GLY A 78 -6.57 -10.81 -8.09
C GLY A 78 -7.83 -11.07 -8.92
N MET A 79 -7.96 -12.26 -9.46
CA MET A 79 -9.17 -12.69 -10.15
C MET A 79 -9.68 -13.95 -9.44
N THR A 80 -10.83 -13.84 -8.79
CA THR A 80 -11.43 -14.93 -8.04
C THR A 80 -12.46 -15.63 -8.89
N ASN A 81 -12.40 -16.94 -9.02
CA ASN A 81 -13.38 -17.71 -9.80
C ASN A 81 -14.22 -18.70 -8.98
N GLU A 82 -13.79 -19.11 -7.80
CA GLU A 82 -14.52 -20.09 -6.99
C GLU A 82 -14.47 -19.72 -5.51
N ASN A 83 -15.64 -19.62 -4.90
CA ASN A 83 -15.78 -19.27 -3.48
C ASN A 83 -16.14 -20.52 -2.68
N THR A 84 -15.33 -20.84 -1.67
CA THR A 84 -15.73 -21.74 -0.58
C THR A 84 -16.01 -20.95 0.70
N LYS A 85 -16.83 -21.49 1.60
CA LYS A 85 -17.34 -20.76 2.79
C LYS A 85 -16.25 -20.25 3.76
N ASN A 86 -15.02 -20.73 3.66
CA ASN A 86 -13.91 -20.41 4.59
C ASN A 86 -12.72 -19.75 3.89
N ASP A 87 -12.92 -19.16 2.73
CA ASP A 87 -11.83 -18.56 1.96
C ASP A 87 -11.46 -17.19 2.54
N PHE A 88 -10.17 -16.98 2.73
CA PHE A 88 -9.63 -15.70 3.15
C PHE A 88 -8.29 -15.41 2.48
N GLU A 89 -7.96 -14.14 2.46
CA GLU A 89 -6.63 -13.65 2.08
C GLU A 89 -6.09 -12.76 3.22
N ILE A 90 -4.79 -12.86 3.48
CA ILE A 90 -4.07 -11.90 4.31
C ILE A 90 -3.18 -11.10 3.38
N VAL A 91 -3.42 -9.78 3.34
CA VAL A 91 -2.67 -8.83 2.54
C VAL A 91 -1.86 -7.97 3.48
N ILE A 92 -0.54 -7.97 3.30
CA ILE A 92 0.42 -7.18 4.06
C ILE A 92 1.02 -6.16 3.10
N GLN A 93 0.89 -4.87 3.41
CA GLN A 93 1.38 -3.79 2.56
C GLN A 93 2.25 -2.85 3.37
N PHE A 94 3.43 -2.56 2.86
CA PHE A 94 4.38 -1.65 3.48
C PHE A 94 5.20 -0.92 2.42
N ARG A 95 5.61 0.29 2.73
CA ARG A 95 6.53 1.04 1.87
C ARG A 95 7.96 0.53 2.06
N SER A 96 8.77 0.64 1.01
CA SER A 96 10.20 0.28 1.11
C SER A 96 10.95 1.10 2.17
N ASP A 97 10.46 2.26 2.54
CA ASP A 97 11.04 3.18 3.54
C ASP A 97 10.33 3.12 4.92
N PHE A 98 9.51 2.11 5.21
CA PHE A 98 8.65 2.06 6.40
C PHE A 98 9.41 1.99 7.74
N LEU A 99 10.68 1.60 7.71
CA LEU A 99 11.60 1.61 8.85
C LEU A 99 12.71 2.67 8.72
N GLY A 100 12.62 3.56 7.72
CA GLY A 100 13.69 4.46 7.32
C GLY A 100 14.59 3.83 6.27
N GLU A 101 15.30 4.66 5.52
CA GLU A 101 16.14 4.19 4.41
C GLU A 101 17.45 3.53 4.87
N ASP A 102 17.97 3.93 6.03
CA ASP A 102 19.29 3.50 6.49
C ASP A 102 19.31 2.06 7.00
N ILE A 103 18.19 1.54 7.47
CA ILE A 103 18.13 0.15 7.95
C ILE A 103 18.51 -0.86 6.86
N TRP A 104 18.16 -0.57 5.60
CA TRP A 104 18.45 -1.46 4.47
C TRP A 104 19.93 -1.50 4.08
N LYS A 105 20.73 -0.57 4.62
CA LYS A 105 22.19 -0.51 4.43
C LYS A 105 22.95 -1.33 5.45
N THR A 106 22.27 -1.83 6.51
CA THR A 106 22.91 -2.68 7.52
C THR A 106 23.21 -4.06 6.93
N PRO A 107 24.33 -4.70 7.30
CA PRO A 107 24.70 -6.02 6.79
C PRO A 107 23.63 -7.09 6.98
N GLU A 108 22.92 -7.04 8.11
CA GLU A 108 21.87 -8.01 8.47
C GLU A 108 20.67 -7.92 7.55
N MET A 109 20.43 -6.76 6.95
CA MET A 109 19.28 -6.52 6.07
C MET A 109 19.60 -6.70 4.57
N ALA A 110 20.86 -6.99 4.23
CA ALA A 110 21.29 -7.09 2.84
C ALA A 110 20.45 -8.06 1.99
N LYS A 111 20.15 -9.26 2.53
CA LYS A 111 19.29 -10.24 1.84
C LYS A 111 17.85 -9.76 1.70
N VAL A 112 17.31 -9.10 2.73
CA VAL A 112 15.96 -8.51 2.66
C VAL A 112 15.92 -7.39 1.64
N ALA A 113 16.92 -6.51 1.60
CA ALA A 113 17.02 -5.46 0.57
C ALA A 113 17.03 -6.04 -0.86
N ASN A 114 17.75 -7.13 -1.09
CA ASN A 114 17.75 -7.85 -2.37
C ASN A 114 16.38 -8.46 -2.68
N LEU A 115 15.69 -9.04 -1.70
CA LEU A 115 14.32 -9.53 -1.85
C LEU A 115 13.37 -8.41 -2.27
N LEU A 116 13.41 -7.25 -1.57
CA LEU A 116 12.59 -6.08 -1.91
C LEU A 116 12.88 -5.58 -3.32
N HIS A 117 14.14 -5.59 -3.76
CA HIS A 117 14.50 -5.26 -5.13
C HIS A 117 13.92 -6.26 -6.14
N SER A 118 14.06 -7.56 -5.89
CA SER A 118 13.58 -8.63 -6.77
C SER A 118 12.05 -8.65 -6.87
N SER A 119 11.34 -8.23 -5.81
CA SER A 119 9.87 -8.17 -5.78
C SER A 119 9.28 -7.25 -6.85
N LYS A 120 10.06 -6.29 -7.39
CA LYS A 120 9.67 -5.43 -8.52
C LYS A 120 9.28 -6.23 -9.77
N SER A 121 9.73 -7.47 -9.87
CA SER A 121 9.36 -8.39 -10.95
C SER A 121 8.25 -9.38 -10.55
N GLY A 122 7.72 -9.26 -9.33
CA GLY A 122 6.76 -10.22 -8.76
C GLY A 122 7.42 -11.56 -8.44
N ILE A 123 7.17 -12.07 -7.24
CA ILE A 123 7.73 -13.34 -6.74
C ILE A 123 6.60 -14.25 -6.31
N VAL A 124 6.61 -15.48 -6.78
CA VAL A 124 5.78 -16.57 -6.26
C VAL A 124 6.66 -17.51 -5.47
N PHE A 125 6.28 -17.83 -4.25
CA PHE A 125 7.02 -18.76 -3.41
C PHE A 125 6.53 -20.19 -3.60
N GLY A 126 7.41 -21.15 -3.44
CA GLY A 126 7.11 -22.56 -3.58
C GLY A 126 6.45 -23.19 -2.35
N ASP A 127 6.09 -24.46 -2.44
CA ASP A 127 5.24 -25.10 -1.44
C ASP A 127 5.94 -25.32 -0.08
N ALA A 128 7.27 -25.46 -0.05
CA ALA A 128 8.02 -25.55 1.20
C ALA A 128 7.96 -24.23 1.98
N THR A 129 8.24 -23.11 1.31
CA THR A 129 8.18 -21.77 1.89
C THR A 129 6.76 -21.40 2.33
N LYS A 130 5.74 -21.70 1.52
CA LYS A 130 4.34 -21.49 1.86
C LYS A 130 3.94 -22.20 3.16
N LYS A 131 4.29 -23.48 3.28
CA LYS A 131 3.98 -24.29 4.45
C LYS A 131 4.68 -23.77 5.72
N LEU A 132 5.93 -23.31 5.58
CA LEU A 132 6.68 -22.72 6.68
C LEU A 132 6.02 -21.43 7.18
N LEU A 133 5.58 -20.56 6.25
CA LEU A 133 5.13 -19.21 6.56
C LEU A 133 3.65 -19.07 6.90
N GLU A 134 2.80 -20.02 6.56
CA GLU A 134 1.35 -19.97 6.83
C GLU A 134 1.05 -19.60 8.29
N LYS A 135 1.58 -20.37 9.24
CA LYS A 135 1.35 -20.12 10.68
C LYS A 135 1.98 -18.79 11.14
N LYS A 136 3.15 -18.43 10.58
CA LYS A 136 3.84 -17.17 10.91
C LYS A 136 3.01 -15.97 10.44
N ILE A 137 2.47 -15.98 9.23
CA ILE A 137 1.64 -14.91 8.67
C ILE A 137 0.33 -14.74 9.46
N ILE A 138 -0.38 -15.83 9.75
CA ILE A 138 -1.59 -15.79 10.57
C ILE A 138 -1.29 -15.26 11.98
N SER A 139 -0.20 -15.72 12.59
CA SER A 139 0.23 -15.26 13.92
C SER A 139 0.64 -13.77 13.92
N MET A 140 1.26 -13.29 12.85
CA MET A 140 1.62 -11.88 12.67
C MET A 140 0.36 -11.02 12.52
N HIS A 141 -0.61 -11.45 11.70
CA HIS A 141 -1.85 -10.71 11.50
C HIS A 141 -2.58 -10.46 12.83
N ASN A 142 -2.62 -11.45 13.72
CA ASN A 142 -3.30 -11.39 15.02
C ASN A 142 -2.47 -10.69 16.11
N ALA A 143 -1.21 -10.35 15.86
CA ALA A 143 -0.34 -9.65 16.83
C ALA A 143 -0.61 -8.14 16.80
N THR A 144 -0.12 -7.43 17.83
CA THR A 144 -0.25 -5.98 17.97
C THR A 144 1.10 -5.30 18.15
N SER A 145 1.16 -4.01 17.83
CA SER A 145 2.31 -3.13 18.08
C SER A 145 3.66 -3.72 17.66
N LEU A 146 4.69 -3.61 18.49
CA LEU A 146 6.04 -4.09 18.23
C LEU A 146 6.11 -5.59 17.89
N LYS A 147 5.28 -6.42 18.54
CA LYS A 147 5.24 -7.87 18.24
C LYS A 147 4.85 -8.15 16.80
N LYS A 148 3.94 -7.34 16.25
CA LYS A 148 3.50 -7.45 14.83
C LYS A 148 4.65 -7.10 13.88
N LEU A 149 5.37 -6.02 14.18
CA LEU A 149 6.55 -5.60 13.41
C LEU A 149 7.67 -6.65 13.46
N ALA A 150 8.00 -7.15 14.66
CA ALA A 150 9.04 -8.19 14.82
C ALA A 150 8.70 -9.45 14.02
N LYS A 151 7.43 -9.87 13.99
CA LYS A 151 6.98 -11.01 13.19
C LYS A 151 7.02 -10.72 11.69
N LEU A 152 6.75 -9.48 11.24
CA LEU A 152 6.94 -9.10 9.85
C LEU A 152 8.41 -9.20 9.43
N LEU A 153 9.34 -8.73 10.26
CA LEU A 153 10.78 -8.86 10.00
C LEU A 153 11.23 -10.33 9.95
N ASP A 154 10.69 -11.18 10.84
CA ASP A 154 10.95 -12.63 10.80
C ASP A 154 10.42 -13.26 9.48
N ILE A 155 9.23 -12.89 9.04
CA ILE A 155 8.68 -13.34 7.73
C ILE A 155 9.57 -12.87 6.58
N LEU A 156 9.98 -11.60 6.58
CA LEU A 156 10.87 -11.07 5.54
C LEU A 156 12.23 -11.78 5.52
N ASN A 157 12.77 -12.12 6.68
CA ASN A 157 14.01 -12.90 6.80
C ASN A 157 13.84 -14.30 6.19
N GLU A 158 12.76 -15.01 6.49
CA GLU A 158 12.49 -16.32 5.88
C GLU A 158 12.36 -16.24 4.36
N LEU A 159 11.59 -15.24 3.87
CA LEU A 159 11.42 -15.01 2.44
C LEU A 159 12.74 -14.65 1.73
N ALA A 160 13.64 -13.96 2.41
CA ALA A 160 14.94 -13.55 1.88
C ALA A 160 15.99 -14.67 1.88
N ASN A 161 15.79 -15.71 2.67
CA ASN A 161 16.72 -16.85 2.81
C ASN A 161 16.24 -18.12 2.10
N THR A 162 15.08 -18.09 1.45
CA THR A 162 14.59 -19.25 0.68
C THR A 162 15.08 -19.20 -0.76
N ASP A 163 15.39 -20.38 -1.32
CA ASP A 163 15.59 -20.56 -2.77
C ASP A 163 14.34 -21.13 -3.46
N ASP A 164 13.27 -21.40 -2.68
CA ASP A 164 12.00 -21.98 -3.15
C ASP A 164 11.05 -20.87 -3.65
N TYR A 165 11.45 -20.21 -4.74
CA TYR A 165 10.64 -19.16 -5.38
C TYR A 165 10.84 -19.06 -6.88
N GLN A 166 9.92 -18.39 -7.56
CA GLN A 166 9.98 -18.07 -8.98
C GLN A 166 9.70 -16.59 -9.22
N ILE A 167 10.52 -15.95 -10.04
CA ILE A 167 10.28 -14.59 -10.55
C ILE A 167 9.24 -14.67 -11.68
N LEU A 168 8.19 -13.85 -11.59
CA LEU A 168 7.07 -13.88 -12.53
C LEU A 168 7.35 -13.12 -13.83
N ASN A 169 8.09 -12.02 -13.77
CA ASN A 169 8.41 -11.17 -14.91
C ASN A 169 9.93 -11.10 -15.08
N ALA A 170 10.54 -12.16 -15.63
CA ALA A 170 12.00 -12.27 -15.82
C ALA A 170 12.57 -11.29 -16.86
N GLY A 171 11.76 -10.72 -17.75
CA GLY A 171 12.08 -9.54 -18.55
C GLY A 171 11.54 -8.32 -17.81
N LYS A 172 12.34 -7.21 -17.79
CA LYS A 172 11.93 -5.96 -17.18
C LYS A 172 10.49 -5.63 -17.61
N TYR A 173 9.49 -5.89 -16.73
CA TYR A 173 8.16 -5.36 -16.92
C TYR A 173 8.24 -3.87 -16.63
N TYR A 174 8.71 -3.16 -17.63
CA TYR A 174 8.42 -1.75 -17.68
C TYR A 174 6.99 -1.66 -18.20
N LEU A 175 6.07 -1.12 -17.42
CA LEU A 175 5.03 -0.32 -18.03
C LEU A 175 5.77 0.56 -19.04
N GLN A 176 5.53 0.39 -20.32
CA GLN A 176 6.03 1.30 -21.38
C GLN A 176 5.46 2.72 -21.21
N THR A 177 4.67 2.94 -20.19
CA THR A 177 4.28 4.18 -19.61
C THR A 177 5.08 4.36 -18.33
N GLN A 178 6.39 4.74 -18.46
CA GLN A 178 6.95 5.72 -17.57
C GLN A 178 7.42 5.20 -16.21
N VAL A 179 8.61 4.59 -16.18
CA VAL A 179 9.46 4.59 -14.98
C VAL A 179 9.55 6.04 -14.42
N GLU A 180 9.67 7.04 -15.29
CA GLU A 180 9.63 8.46 -14.93
C GLU A 180 8.33 8.90 -14.24
N ASP A 181 7.16 8.36 -14.63
CA ASP A 181 5.89 8.70 -13.97
C ASP A 181 5.73 8.02 -12.60
N ASN A 182 6.27 6.82 -12.43
CA ASN A 182 6.25 6.14 -11.14
C ASN A 182 7.19 6.84 -10.14
N ASP A 183 8.37 7.25 -10.57
CA ASP A 183 9.30 7.99 -9.71
C ASP A 183 8.73 9.38 -9.39
N ARG A 184 8.17 10.06 -10.37
CA ARG A 184 7.51 11.36 -10.19
C ARG A 184 6.34 11.30 -9.21
N ILE A 185 5.43 10.33 -9.33
CA ILE A 185 4.31 10.20 -8.41
C ILE A 185 4.76 9.81 -7.00
N ASN A 186 5.81 9.00 -6.87
CA ASN A 186 6.40 8.66 -5.59
C ASN A 186 7.03 9.88 -4.89
N LEU A 187 7.71 10.75 -5.61
CA LEU A 187 8.24 12.00 -5.07
C LEU A 187 7.11 12.88 -4.53
N ILE A 188 6.01 13.02 -5.27
CA ILE A 188 4.82 13.77 -4.84
C ILE A 188 4.22 13.15 -3.57
N PHE A 189 4.07 11.83 -3.51
CA PHE A 189 3.50 11.15 -2.35
C PHE A 189 4.39 11.26 -1.11
N ASN A 190 5.70 11.11 -1.29
CA ASN A 190 6.66 11.31 -0.19
C ASN A 190 6.63 12.75 0.33
N HIS A 191 6.56 13.72 -0.57
CA HIS A 191 6.41 15.12 -0.17
C HIS A 191 5.13 15.34 0.65
N VAL A 192 3.98 14.86 0.19
CA VAL A 192 2.72 14.94 0.95
C VAL A 192 2.81 14.21 2.29
N LYS A 193 3.38 13.00 2.32
CA LYS A 193 3.57 12.23 3.56
C LYS A 193 4.32 13.01 4.63
N ASN A 194 5.34 13.75 4.22
CA ASN A 194 6.22 14.48 5.15
C ASN A 194 5.67 15.85 5.53
N HIS A 195 4.89 16.49 4.65
CA HIS A 195 4.46 17.89 4.78
C HIS A 195 2.93 18.10 4.85
N PHE A 196 2.11 17.03 4.95
CA PHE A 196 0.64 17.16 4.91
C PHE A 196 0.07 18.09 6.01
N ARG A 197 0.78 18.29 7.11
CA ARG A 197 0.37 19.22 8.20
C ARG A 197 0.62 20.69 7.86
N GLU A 198 1.47 20.96 6.89
CA GLU A 198 1.82 22.29 6.43
C GLU A 198 0.96 22.69 5.22
N THR A 199 1.03 23.95 4.82
CA THR A 199 0.42 24.39 3.56
C THR A 199 1.32 23.94 2.40
N ILE A 200 0.81 23.04 1.57
CA ILE A 200 1.52 22.58 0.36
C ILE A 200 0.96 23.35 -0.84
N ALA A 201 1.78 24.21 -1.45
CA ALA A 201 1.41 24.95 -2.64
C ALA A 201 1.39 24.06 -3.88
N LEU A 202 0.50 24.33 -4.84
CA LEU A 202 0.45 23.60 -6.11
C LEU A 202 1.70 23.87 -6.95
N GLU A 203 2.26 25.05 -6.84
CA GLU A 203 3.51 25.45 -7.48
C GLU A 203 4.65 24.54 -7.05
N GLU A 204 4.81 24.35 -5.74
CA GLU A 204 5.85 23.50 -5.14
C GLU A 204 5.77 22.05 -5.65
N VAL A 205 4.61 21.43 -5.60
CA VAL A 205 4.46 20.04 -6.07
C VAL A 205 4.54 19.91 -7.58
N SER A 206 4.20 20.96 -8.33
CA SER A 206 4.35 20.97 -9.77
C SER A 206 5.82 21.05 -10.18
N GLU A 207 6.67 21.76 -9.42
CA GLU A 207 8.12 21.78 -9.58
C GLU A 207 8.74 20.41 -9.28
N ILE A 208 8.36 19.77 -8.17
CA ILE A 208 8.78 18.40 -7.84
C ILE A 208 8.41 17.43 -8.97
N ALA A 209 7.27 17.63 -9.60
CA ALA A 209 6.81 16.83 -10.72
C ALA A 209 7.44 17.21 -12.06
N HIS A 210 8.25 18.27 -12.13
CA HIS A 210 8.77 18.86 -13.38
C HIS A 210 7.66 19.19 -14.38
N MET A 211 6.58 19.83 -13.90
CA MET A 211 5.39 20.18 -14.66
C MET A 211 4.93 21.61 -14.38
N THR A 212 4.14 22.18 -15.30
CA THR A 212 3.34 23.37 -14.98
C THR A 212 2.16 23.00 -14.08
N VAL A 213 1.67 23.90 -13.25
CA VAL A 213 0.52 23.66 -12.36
C VAL A 213 -0.70 23.07 -13.09
N PRO A 214 -1.13 23.59 -14.25
CA PRO A 214 -2.25 22.98 -14.97
C PRO A 214 -1.97 21.55 -15.47
N SER A 215 -0.75 21.27 -15.90
CA SER A 215 -0.33 19.94 -16.34
C SER A 215 -0.28 18.95 -15.18
N PHE A 216 0.29 19.40 -14.05
CA PHE A 216 0.30 18.62 -12.80
C PHE A 216 -1.12 18.27 -12.32
N CYS A 217 -2.04 19.23 -12.28
CA CYS A 217 -3.41 18.97 -11.86
C CYS A 217 -4.12 17.91 -12.73
N ARG A 218 -3.94 17.97 -14.05
CA ARG A 218 -4.48 16.96 -14.97
C ARG A 218 -3.82 15.60 -14.77
N TYR A 219 -2.50 15.58 -14.70
CA TYR A 219 -1.68 14.39 -14.46
C TYR A 219 -2.08 13.71 -13.16
N PHE A 220 -2.07 14.45 -12.04
CA PHE A 220 -2.39 13.91 -10.73
C PHE A 220 -3.81 13.36 -10.66
N LYS A 221 -4.80 14.08 -11.22
CA LYS A 221 -6.19 13.61 -11.29
C LYS A 221 -6.34 12.37 -12.16
N LYS A 222 -5.61 12.28 -13.28
CA LYS A 222 -5.63 11.10 -14.17
C LYS A 222 -5.11 9.86 -13.44
N ILE A 223 -4.01 9.98 -12.66
CA ILE A 223 -3.38 8.84 -11.97
C ILE A 223 -4.16 8.45 -10.71
N THR A 224 -4.57 9.44 -9.88
CA THR A 224 -5.16 9.17 -8.56
C THR A 224 -6.68 9.17 -8.53
N ASN A 225 -7.36 9.55 -9.61
CA ASN A 225 -8.80 9.85 -9.67
C ASN A 225 -9.27 10.90 -8.63
N LYS A 226 -8.34 11.71 -8.11
CA LYS A 226 -8.59 12.73 -7.08
C LYS A 226 -7.86 14.02 -7.44
N THR A 227 -8.38 15.16 -6.96
CA THR A 227 -7.58 16.38 -6.97
C THR A 227 -6.47 16.28 -5.93
N PHE A 228 -5.39 17.03 -6.10
CA PHE A 228 -4.27 17.08 -5.14
C PHE A 228 -4.76 17.47 -3.73
N THR A 229 -5.59 18.51 -3.63
CA THR A 229 -6.20 18.93 -2.35
C THR A 229 -7.02 17.82 -1.67
N GLN A 230 -7.78 17.04 -2.45
CA GLN A 230 -8.53 15.90 -1.91
C GLN A 230 -7.59 14.83 -1.34
N PHE A 231 -6.48 14.60 -2.01
CA PHE A 231 -5.47 13.63 -1.58
C PHE A 231 -4.77 14.08 -0.29
N VAL A 232 -4.29 15.32 -0.22
CA VAL A 232 -3.70 15.89 1.02
C VAL A 232 -4.69 15.82 2.19
N ASN A 233 -5.95 16.18 1.95
CA ASN A 233 -6.97 16.12 2.99
C ASN A 233 -7.24 14.70 3.50
N GLU A 234 -7.00 13.65 2.71
CA GLU A 234 -7.11 12.27 3.21
C GLU A 234 -6.03 11.98 4.25
N TYR A 235 -4.78 12.40 4.02
CA TYR A 235 -3.71 12.29 5.02
C TYR A 235 -4.08 13.02 6.32
N ARG A 236 -4.57 14.25 6.20
CA ARG A 236 -5.00 15.06 7.35
C ARG A 236 -6.13 14.43 8.15
N ILE A 237 -7.13 13.85 7.47
CA ILE A 237 -8.23 13.14 8.13
C ILE A 237 -7.75 11.88 8.83
N ILE A 238 -6.84 11.11 8.22
CA ILE A 238 -6.26 9.92 8.86
C ILE A 238 -5.46 10.32 10.11
N HIS A 239 -4.68 11.39 10.02
CA HIS A 239 -3.93 11.91 11.16
C HIS A 239 -4.84 12.40 12.29
N SER A 240 -5.90 13.16 11.96
CA SER A 240 -6.88 13.62 12.95
C SER A 240 -7.59 12.48 13.68
N GLN A 241 -7.86 11.35 13.00
CA GLN A 241 -8.42 10.16 13.65
C GLN A 241 -7.47 9.57 14.69
N LYS A 242 -6.18 9.54 14.38
CA LYS A 242 -5.16 9.10 15.33
C LYS A 242 -5.15 9.99 16.56
N LEU A 243 -5.13 11.31 16.37
CA LEU A 243 -5.14 12.28 17.47
C LEU A 243 -6.42 12.16 18.32
N LEU A 244 -7.59 12.01 17.71
CA LEU A 244 -8.86 11.78 18.40
C LEU A 244 -8.85 10.52 19.29
N ALA A 245 -8.16 9.48 18.86
CA ALA A 245 -8.09 8.20 19.57
C ALA A 245 -7.03 8.16 20.68
N GLU A 246 -5.94 8.92 20.54
CA GLU A 246 -4.73 8.73 21.35
C GLU A 246 -4.39 9.93 22.24
N GLN A 247 -4.95 11.12 21.96
CA GLN A 247 -4.51 12.36 22.61
C GLN A 247 -5.67 13.09 23.31
N PRO A 248 -5.46 13.63 24.52
CA PRO A 248 -6.46 14.42 25.24
C PRO A 248 -6.48 15.89 24.70
N MET A 249 -6.78 16.05 23.41
CA MET A 249 -6.83 17.34 22.72
C MET A 249 -8.27 17.67 22.35
N SER A 250 -8.58 18.98 22.33
CA SER A 250 -9.87 19.44 21.79
C SER A 250 -9.96 19.19 20.29
N VAL A 251 -11.17 19.05 19.76
CA VAL A 251 -11.40 18.89 18.31
C VAL A 251 -10.83 20.05 17.50
N THR A 252 -10.82 21.26 18.10
CA THR A 252 -10.23 22.44 17.47
C THR A 252 -8.72 22.33 17.34
N GLU A 253 -8.03 21.93 18.40
CA GLU A 253 -6.58 21.69 18.37
C GLU A 253 -6.23 20.60 17.37
N ILE A 254 -6.97 19.49 17.37
CA ILE A 254 -6.79 18.38 16.41
C ILE A 254 -6.97 18.83 14.96
N CYS A 255 -7.91 19.75 14.70
CA CYS A 255 -8.08 20.34 13.37
C CYS A 255 -6.78 21.01 12.89
N PHE A 256 -6.20 21.89 13.70
CA PHE A 256 -4.99 22.65 13.33
C PHE A 256 -3.75 21.74 13.31
N GLU A 257 -3.57 20.88 14.30
CA GLU A 257 -2.48 19.88 14.32
C GLU A 257 -2.50 18.92 13.13
N SER A 258 -3.67 18.69 12.58
CA SER A 258 -3.83 17.86 11.37
C SER A 258 -3.59 18.65 10.08
N GLY A 259 -3.23 19.94 10.16
CA GLY A 259 -2.89 20.78 9.02
C GLY A 259 -4.09 21.44 8.32
N PHE A 260 -5.29 21.43 8.92
CA PHE A 260 -6.41 22.21 8.41
C PHE A 260 -6.36 23.64 8.95
N ASN A 261 -6.56 24.61 8.07
CA ASN A 261 -6.57 26.04 8.43
C ASN A 261 -7.97 26.57 8.72
N ASN A 262 -9.01 25.74 8.56
CA ASN A 262 -10.40 26.13 8.75
C ASN A 262 -11.20 25.00 9.40
N PHE A 263 -11.72 25.26 10.58
CA PHE A 263 -12.46 24.29 11.40
C PHE A 263 -13.78 23.82 10.73
N SER A 264 -14.53 24.72 10.10
CA SER A 264 -15.76 24.36 9.39
C SER A 264 -15.48 23.45 8.19
N TYR A 265 -14.39 23.73 7.45
CA TYR A 265 -13.95 22.90 6.34
C TYR A 265 -13.48 21.52 6.81
N PHE A 266 -12.74 21.47 7.92
CA PHE A 266 -12.33 20.22 8.57
C PHE A 266 -13.53 19.38 8.94
N ASN A 267 -14.50 19.90 9.70
CA ASN A 267 -15.69 19.18 10.13
C ASN A 267 -16.47 18.61 8.94
N ARG A 268 -16.71 19.42 7.92
CA ARG A 268 -17.41 18.98 6.70
C ARG A 268 -16.64 17.86 5.99
N THR A 269 -15.32 17.99 5.88
CA THR A 269 -14.46 17.02 5.21
C THR A 269 -14.41 15.72 6.00
N PHE A 270 -14.26 15.79 7.32
CA PHE A 270 -14.26 14.64 8.22
C PHE A 270 -15.58 13.89 8.14
N LYS A 271 -16.72 14.59 8.31
CA LYS A 271 -18.08 14.00 8.24
C LYS A 271 -18.34 13.35 6.89
N LYS A 272 -17.92 13.99 5.80
CA LYS A 272 -18.04 13.42 4.44
C LYS A 272 -17.28 12.08 4.30
N LYS A 273 -16.08 11.98 4.88
CA LYS A 273 -15.19 10.80 4.78
C LYS A 273 -15.55 9.70 5.77
N LYS A 274 -15.96 10.05 7.00
CA LYS A 274 -16.14 9.10 8.10
C LYS A 274 -17.61 8.84 8.47
N LYS A 275 -18.53 9.59 7.87
CA LYS A 275 -19.97 9.52 8.13
C LYS A 275 -20.39 9.91 9.57
N LYS A 276 -19.42 10.35 10.39
CA LYS A 276 -19.60 10.88 11.76
C LYS A 276 -18.86 12.20 11.88
N SER A 277 -19.26 13.07 12.81
CA SER A 277 -18.48 14.26 13.13
C SER A 277 -17.21 13.90 13.91
N PRO A 278 -16.18 14.77 13.95
CA PRO A 278 -15.03 14.55 14.82
C PRO A 278 -15.38 14.40 16.30
N SER A 279 -16.44 15.09 16.76
CA SER A 279 -16.91 15.02 18.13
C SER A 279 -17.63 13.71 18.48
N ASP A 280 -18.13 12.99 17.47
CA ASP A 280 -18.86 11.72 17.62
C ASP A 280 -17.97 10.52 17.29
N TYR A 281 -16.68 10.77 16.99
CA TYR A 281 -15.73 9.74 16.55
C TYR A 281 -15.02 9.13 17.75
#